data_0813d18cb6878ac4f641e158784d6fce
#
_entry.id   0813d18cb6878ac4f641e158784d6fce
#
_cell.length_a   1.000
_cell.length_b   1.000
_cell.length_c   1.000
_cell.angle_alpha   90.00
_cell.angle_beta   90.00
_cell.angle_gamma   90.00
#
_symmetry.space_group_name_H-M   'P 1'
#
loop_
_entity.id
_entity.type
_entity.pdbx_description
1 polymer ?
#
loop_
_entity_poly.entity_id
_entity_poly.type
_entity_poly.pdbx_seq_one_letter_code
_entity_poly.pdbx_strand_id
1 'polypeptide(L)'
;MKAWDESMKKMKLFAVKPLIVALGLVLLSAGPLAQAEEAGLFELGGKTYTGADLSAAAQQNLYQASQEFYMARKNTIDEAIMTMELEKRAKEAGKTPEALATELFKVDSIPDEEITQFYEANKAGINQPLEQIKPQIQQYLTQQAQGEKQRDLIEEVKKAGGFKLGFAEPTAPVVGVNSDGFPFKGPEDAKVTLVEFADYQCPHCKTASEILGKVSEQFKDSLKLVFMDFPINRSGISRTIAEGAVCADQQGRFWDYNAKAFAMQRNLKAESREALAQELELDMDAFKQCVDSDLPKQTVAKAQAEGQRLGVDATPALFLNGMKLDLHNLEQDLPAAIEQVLKEAGAQG
;
A
#
# COMPACT_ATOMS: atom_id res chain seq x y z
N MET A 1 -1.72 -21.40 1.54
CA MET A 1 -2.94 -22.07 2.07
C MET A 1 -3.55 -21.36 3.28
N LYS A 2 -2.78 -20.95 4.30
CA LYS A 2 -3.38 -20.23 5.47
C LYS A 2 -3.88 -18.82 5.11
N ALA A 3 -3.20 -18.07 4.26
CA ALA A 3 -3.60 -16.71 3.88
C ALA A 3 -4.88 -16.68 3.01
N TRP A 4 -5.05 -17.66 2.14
CA TRP A 4 -6.27 -17.81 1.32
C TRP A 4 -7.49 -18.21 2.15
N ASP A 5 -7.29 -19.12 3.13
CA ASP A 5 -8.35 -19.58 4.03
C ASP A 5 -8.78 -18.50 5.03
N GLU A 6 -7.88 -17.60 5.45
CA GLU A 6 -8.24 -16.47 6.31
C GLU A 6 -9.01 -15.36 5.57
N SER A 7 -8.69 -15.10 4.31
CA SER A 7 -9.44 -14.13 3.50
C SER A 7 -10.88 -14.58 3.24
N MET A 8 -11.07 -15.88 2.98
CA MET A 8 -12.39 -16.46 2.77
C MET A 8 -13.21 -16.58 4.07
N LYS A 9 -12.58 -16.72 5.24
CA LYS A 9 -13.27 -16.78 6.54
C LYS A 9 -13.77 -15.44 7.06
N LYS A 10 -13.21 -14.33 6.59
CA LYS A 10 -13.63 -12.97 7.00
C LYS A 10 -14.86 -12.45 6.25
N MET A 11 -15.26 -13.08 5.13
CA MET A 11 -16.48 -12.74 4.41
C MET A 11 -17.70 -13.48 4.96
N LYS A 12 -18.10 -13.15 6.19
CA LYS A 12 -19.42 -13.57 6.71
C LYS A 12 -20.50 -12.64 6.14
N LEU A 13 -21.48 -13.23 5.45
CA LEU A 13 -22.75 -12.57 5.14
C LEU A 13 -23.30 -11.96 6.44
N PHE A 14 -23.44 -10.64 6.48
CA PHE A 14 -24.12 -9.97 7.56
C PHE A 14 -25.62 -10.25 7.43
N ALA A 15 -26.14 -11.10 8.31
CA ALA A 15 -27.57 -11.21 8.53
C ALA A 15 -28.04 -9.94 9.24
N VAL A 16 -28.82 -9.13 8.57
CA VAL A 16 -29.42 -7.92 9.11
C VAL A 16 -30.45 -8.31 10.18
N LYS A 17 -30.14 -8.05 11.45
CA LYS A 17 -31.16 -8.01 12.53
C LYS A 17 -31.64 -6.56 12.66
N PRO A 18 -32.96 -6.31 12.69
CA PRO A 18 -33.46 -4.97 12.89
C PRO A 18 -33.22 -4.52 14.35
N LEU A 19 -32.39 -3.52 14.52
CA LEU A 19 -32.27 -2.81 15.80
C LEU A 19 -33.16 -1.56 15.72
N ILE A 20 -34.29 -1.57 16.45
CA ILE A 20 -35.13 -0.38 16.67
C ILE A 20 -34.35 0.49 17.65
N VAL A 21 -33.81 1.60 17.19
CA VAL A 21 -33.25 2.65 18.06
C VAL A 21 -34.20 3.82 18.11
N ALA A 22 -34.70 4.09 19.30
CA ALA A 22 -35.52 5.26 19.59
C ALA A 22 -34.69 6.54 19.40
N LEU A 23 -35.18 7.45 18.55
CA LEU A 23 -34.61 8.77 18.32
C LEU A 23 -34.84 9.68 19.53
N GLY A 24 -33.77 9.94 20.27
CA GLY A 24 -33.71 11.10 21.17
C GLY A 24 -33.06 12.27 20.42
N LEU A 25 -33.86 13.30 20.13
CA LEU A 25 -33.34 14.54 19.51
C LEU A 25 -32.44 15.26 20.53
N VAL A 26 -31.13 15.23 20.30
CA VAL A 26 -30.21 16.20 20.92
C VAL A 26 -29.74 17.13 19.81
N LEU A 27 -30.26 18.38 19.85
CA LEU A 27 -29.75 19.47 19.02
C LEU A 27 -28.36 19.84 19.52
N LEU A 28 -27.33 19.24 18.93
CA LEU A 28 -25.94 19.71 19.03
C LEU A 28 -25.69 20.65 17.86
N SER A 29 -25.40 21.91 18.17
CA SER A 29 -24.94 22.93 17.23
C SER A 29 -23.68 22.40 16.52
N ALA A 30 -23.76 22.20 15.21
CA ALA A 30 -22.66 21.84 14.36
C ALA A 30 -21.68 23.02 14.27
N GLY A 31 -20.65 23.03 15.13
CA GLY A 31 -19.43 23.79 14.89
C GLY A 31 -18.59 23.04 13.84
N PRO A 32 -17.75 23.74 13.07
CA PRO A 32 -17.00 23.13 11.98
C PRO A 32 -15.92 22.17 12.53
N LEU A 33 -16.13 20.87 12.37
CA LEU A 33 -15.16 19.82 12.70
C LEU A 33 -13.90 19.84 11.80
N ALA A 34 -13.85 20.71 10.80
CA ALA A 34 -12.72 20.84 9.87
C ALA A 34 -11.52 21.62 10.44
N GLN A 35 -11.61 22.19 11.65
CA GLN A 35 -10.50 22.90 12.32
C GLN A 35 -9.90 22.13 13.50
N ALA A 36 -10.26 20.86 13.69
CA ALA A 36 -9.79 20.08 14.83
C ALA A 36 -8.33 19.58 14.71
N GLU A 37 -7.71 19.68 13.53
CA GLU A 37 -6.31 19.24 13.34
C GLU A 37 -5.26 20.28 13.84
N GLU A 38 -5.63 21.55 13.98
CA GLU A 38 -4.78 22.56 14.65
C GLU A 38 -5.02 22.63 16.17
N ALA A 39 -6.09 22.03 16.67
CA ALA A 39 -6.29 21.89 18.11
C ALA A 39 -5.31 20.84 18.65
N GLY A 40 -4.61 21.18 19.75
CA GLY A 40 -3.63 20.27 20.36
C GLY A 40 -4.23 18.88 20.63
N LEU A 41 -3.42 17.85 20.40
CA LEU A 41 -3.82 16.45 20.65
C LEU A 41 -4.04 16.17 22.12
N PHE A 42 -3.21 16.78 23.00
CA PHE A 42 -3.33 16.68 24.44
C PHE A 42 -2.57 17.82 25.13
N GLU A 43 -2.86 18.01 26.41
CA GLU A 43 -2.15 18.94 27.26
C GLU A 43 -1.44 18.18 28.39
N LEU A 44 -0.18 18.48 28.62
CA LEU A 44 0.62 17.89 29.69
C LEU A 44 1.50 18.97 30.33
N GLY A 45 1.39 19.14 31.65
CA GLY A 45 2.18 20.15 32.40
C GLY A 45 1.94 21.60 31.93
N GLY A 46 0.73 21.92 31.45
CA GLY A 46 0.39 23.26 30.96
C GLY A 46 0.87 23.53 29.52
N LYS A 47 1.49 22.56 28.86
CA LYS A 47 1.91 22.65 27.45
C LYS A 47 0.95 21.83 26.58
N THR A 48 0.42 22.44 25.53
CA THR A 48 -0.35 21.76 24.48
C THR A 48 0.60 21.10 23.49
N TYR A 49 0.32 19.86 23.14
CA TYR A 49 1.07 19.06 22.16
C TYR A 49 0.22 18.81 20.93
N THR A 50 0.82 18.99 19.77
CA THR A 50 0.23 18.77 18.43
C THR A 50 0.79 17.52 17.79
N GLY A 51 0.31 17.15 16.60
CA GLY A 51 0.89 16.05 15.80
C GLY A 51 2.38 16.26 15.53
N ALA A 52 2.79 17.49 15.24
CA ALA A 52 4.19 17.83 14.94
C ALA A 52 5.15 17.64 16.14
N ASP A 53 4.65 17.65 17.38
CA ASP A 53 5.44 17.39 18.58
C ASP A 53 5.74 15.88 18.78
N LEU A 54 5.08 15.00 18.03
CA LEU A 54 5.21 13.56 18.15
C LEU A 54 6.33 13.00 17.26
N SER A 55 6.82 11.82 17.62
CA SER A 55 7.73 11.09 16.72
C SER A 55 7.06 10.75 15.39
N ALA A 56 7.85 10.60 14.30
CA ALA A 56 7.34 10.24 12.99
C ALA A 56 6.48 8.96 13.02
N ALA A 57 6.92 7.93 13.78
CA ALA A 57 6.14 6.71 13.95
C ALA A 57 4.79 6.97 14.64
N ALA A 58 4.76 7.84 15.67
CA ALA A 58 3.49 8.17 16.34
C ALA A 58 2.54 8.97 15.43
N GLN A 59 3.07 9.88 14.60
CA GLN A 59 2.29 10.59 13.58
C GLN A 59 1.68 9.61 12.57
N GLN A 60 2.46 8.65 12.08
CA GLN A 60 1.98 7.61 11.17
C GLN A 60 0.90 6.74 11.81
N ASN A 61 1.07 6.32 13.06
CA ASN A 61 0.07 5.52 13.78
C ASN A 61 -1.25 6.28 13.98
N LEU A 62 -1.18 7.58 14.30
CA LEU A 62 -2.39 8.41 14.41
C LEU A 62 -3.09 8.59 13.07
N TYR A 63 -2.32 8.81 12.00
CA TYR A 63 -2.87 8.90 10.66
C TYR A 63 -3.56 7.59 10.27
N GLN A 64 -2.90 6.45 10.47
CA GLN A 64 -3.48 5.13 10.17
C GLN A 64 -4.80 4.90 10.93
N ALA A 65 -4.83 5.18 12.24
CA ALA A 65 -6.07 5.09 13.02
C ALA A 65 -7.17 6.03 12.50
N SER A 66 -6.80 7.24 12.06
CA SER A 66 -7.75 8.20 11.46
C SER A 66 -8.27 7.71 10.11
N GLN A 67 -7.42 7.10 9.29
CA GLN A 67 -7.81 6.50 8.01
C GLN A 67 -8.75 5.31 8.20
N GLU A 68 -8.45 4.41 9.14
CA GLU A 68 -9.33 3.28 9.47
C GLU A 68 -10.71 3.78 9.90
N PHE A 69 -10.76 4.81 10.75
CA PHE A 69 -12.02 5.42 11.19
C PHE A 69 -12.77 6.12 10.03
N TYR A 70 -12.04 6.84 9.17
CA TYR A 70 -12.61 7.47 7.98
C TYR A 70 -13.24 6.43 7.05
N MET A 71 -12.51 5.35 6.74
CA MET A 71 -12.99 4.28 5.87
C MET A 71 -14.18 3.54 6.48
N ALA A 72 -14.17 3.27 7.79
CA ALA A 72 -15.30 2.65 8.48
C ALA A 72 -16.56 3.52 8.38
N ARG A 73 -16.45 4.84 8.57
CA ARG A 73 -17.57 5.78 8.41
C ARG A 73 -18.07 5.82 6.98
N LYS A 74 -17.15 5.88 6.00
CA LYS A 74 -17.49 5.90 4.58
C LYS A 74 -18.26 4.64 4.18
N ASN A 75 -17.77 3.46 4.57
CA ASN A 75 -18.42 2.18 4.30
C ASN A 75 -19.83 2.12 4.92
N THR A 76 -19.98 2.57 6.17
CA THR A 76 -21.30 2.64 6.82
C THR A 76 -22.28 3.56 6.09
N ILE A 77 -21.80 4.70 5.55
CA ILE A 77 -22.61 5.60 4.74
C ILE A 77 -22.99 4.94 3.41
N ASP A 78 -22.08 4.25 2.76
CA ASP A 78 -22.33 3.54 1.52
C ASP A 78 -23.36 2.41 1.70
N GLU A 79 -23.30 1.66 2.81
CA GLU A 79 -24.32 0.69 3.21
C GLU A 79 -25.69 1.36 3.46
N ALA A 80 -25.71 2.52 4.11
CA ALA A 80 -26.94 3.27 4.35
C ALA A 80 -27.54 3.77 3.03
N ILE A 81 -26.75 4.32 2.11
CA ILE A 81 -27.18 4.75 0.78
C ILE A 81 -27.79 3.57 0.01
N MET A 82 -27.11 2.41 0.01
CA MET A 82 -27.61 1.19 -0.61
C MET A 82 -28.95 0.78 -0.04
N THR A 83 -29.08 0.75 1.27
CA THR A 83 -30.34 0.37 1.96
C THR A 83 -31.47 1.30 1.58
N MET A 84 -31.26 2.61 1.68
CA MET A 84 -32.26 3.63 1.35
C MET A 84 -32.71 3.54 -0.11
N GLU A 85 -31.79 3.33 -1.04
CA GLU A 85 -32.12 3.23 -2.47
C GLU A 85 -32.85 1.93 -2.79
N LEU A 86 -32.46 0.81 -2.19
CA LEU A 86 -33.18 -0.47 -2.34
C LEU A 86 -34.60 -0.38 -1.78
N GLU A 87 -34.80 0.21 -0.60
CA GLU A 87 -36.15 0.42 -0.03
C GLU A 87 -37.02 1.28 -0.94
N LYS A 88 -36.49 2.38 -1.47
CA LYS A 88 -37.18 3.27 -2.40
C LYS A 88 -37.59 2.54 -3.68
N ARG A 89 -36.62 1.94 -4.40
CA ARG A 89 -36.89 1.21 -5.66
C ARG A 89 -37.80 0.00 -5.45
N ALA A 90 -37.67 -0.71 -4.33
CA ALA A 90 -38.54 -1.85 -4.00
C ALA A 90 -40.00 -1.40 -3.80
N LYS A 91 -40.23 -0.28 -3.11
CA LYS A 91 -41.56 0.29 -2.94
C LYS A 91 -42.17 0.69 -4.28
N GLU A 92 -41.39 1.33 -5.16
CA GLU A 92 -41.83 1.71 -6.51
C GLU A 92 -42.17 0.48 -7.38
N ALA A 93 -41.43 -0.61 -7.21
CA ALA A 93 -41.61 -1.85 -7.96
C ALA A 93 -42.63 -2.83 -7.35
N GLY A 94 -43.18 -2.51 -6.18
CA GLY A 94 -44.11 -3.40 -5.43
C GLY A 94 -43.45 -4.69 -4.96
N LYS A 95 -42.11 -4.66 -4.66
CA LYS A 95 -41.30 -5.79 -4.22
C LYS A 95 -40.77 -5.56 -2.81
N THR A 96 -40.17 -6.61 -2.21
CA THR A 96 -39.34 -6.41 -1.01
C THR A 96 -37.94 -5.97 -1.41
N PRO A 97 -37.20 -5.25 -0.55
CA PRO A 97 -35.82 -4.86 -0.81
C PRO A 97 -34.90 -6.05 -1.15
N GLU A 98 -35.08 -7.18 -0.46
CA GLU A 98 -34.30 -8.41 -0.66
C GLU A 98 -34.57 -9.05 -2.05
N ALA A 99 -35.84 -9.08 -2.46
CA ALA A 99 -36.22 -9.60 -3.78
C ALA A 99 -35.64 -8.73 -4.89
N LEU A 100 -35.71 -7.39 -4.71
CA LEU A 100 -35.13 -6.45 -5.66
C LEU A 100 -33.60 -6.55 -5.69
N ALA A 101 -32.93 -6.63 -4.55
CA ALA A 101 -31.47 -6.79 -4.47
C ALA A 101 -31.01 -8.06 -5.19
N THR A 102 -31.73 -9.19 -4.98
CA THR A 102 -31.46 -10.45 -5.67
C THR A 102 -31.55 -10.31 -7.19
N GLU A 103 -32.49 -9.53 -7.69
CA GLU A 103 -32.66 -9.28 -9.12
C GLU A 103 -31.59 -8.33 -9.68
N LEU A 104 -31.35 -7.20 -9.02
CA LEU A 104 -30.40 -6.19 -9.48
C LEU A 104 -28.95 -6.69 -9.49
N PHE A 105 -28.58 -7.42 -8.44
CA PHE A 105 -27.19 -7.92 -8.29
C PHE A 105 -27.02 -9.34 -8.79
N LYS A 106 -28.04 -9.89 -9.49
CA LYS A 106 -27.89 -11.16 -10.15
C LYS A 106 -26.73 -11.10 -11.15
N VAL A 107 -25.82 -12.04 -11.03
CA VAL A 107 -24.75 -12.29 -12.00
C VAL A 107 -25.11 -13.54 -12.77
N ASP A 108 -25.05 -13.46 -14.08
CA ASP A 108 -25.15 -14.64 -14.93
C ASP A 108 -23.91 -15.52 -14.76
N SER A 109 -23.87 -16.67 -15.42
CA SER A 109 -22.70 -17.55 -15.31
C SER A 109 -21.42 -16.84 -15.77
N ILE A 110 -20.37 -16.91 -14.96
CA ILE A 110 -19.05 -16.47 -15.35
C ILE A 110 -18.55 -17.35 -16.50
N PRO A 111 -18.07 -16.76 -17.61
CA PRO A 111 -17.56 -17.54 -18.75
C PRO A 111 -16.35 -18.38 -18.36
N ASP A 112 -16.25 -19.58 -18.92
CA ASP A 112 -15.10 -20.47 -18.69
C ASP A 112 -13.76 -19.85 -19.09
N GLU A 113 -13.78 -18.97 -20.10
CA GLU A 113 -12.62 -18.21 -20.52
C GLU A 113 -12.10 -17.28 -19.42
N GLU A 114 -12.99 -16.56 -18.75
CA GLU A 114 -12.65 -15.65 -17.64
C GLU A 114 -12.09 -16.43 -16.43
N ILE A 115 -12.68 -17.58 -16.12
CA ILE A 115 -12.17 -18.48 -15.07
C ILE A 115 -10.75 -18.96 -15.41
N THR A 116 -10.52 -19.30 -16.68
CA THR A 116 -9.22 -19.77 -17.17
C THR A 116 -8.19 -18.64 -17.12
N GLN A 117 -8.56 -17.44 -17.58
CA GLN A 117 -7.69 -16.26 -17.50
C GLN A 117 -7.29 -15.93 -16.08
N PHE A 118 -8.27 -15.94 -15.15
CA PHE A 118 -7.99 -15.73 -13.72
C PHE A 118 -7.01 -16.78 -13.17
N TYR A 119 -7.24 -18.05 -13.50
CA TYR A 119 -6.35 -19.14 -13.08
C TYR A 119 -4.93 -18.96 -13.60
N GLU A 120 -4.76 -18.71 -14.91
CA GLU A 120 -3.43 -18.56 -15.51
C GLU A 120 -2.69 -17.32 -14.94
N ALA A 121 -3.39 -16.22 -14.72
CA ALA A 121 -2.82 -15.02 -14.11
C ALA A 121 -2.33 -15.25 -12.65
N ASN A 122 -2.98 -16.17 -11.92
CA ASN A 122 -2.69 -16.44 -10.51
C ASN A 122 -1.98 -17.79 -10.28
N LYS A 123 -1.62 -18.51 -11.33
CA LYS A 123 -1.08 -19.89 -11.30
C LYS A 123 0.16 -20.05 -10.44
N ALA A 124 0.99 -19.03 -10.35
CA ALA A 124 2.19 -19.06 -9.51
C ALA A 124 1.91 -19.23 -8.01
N GLY A 125 0.72 -18.79 -7.54
CA GLY A 125 0.25 -18.90 -6.16
C GLY A 125 -0.71 -20.07 -5.93
N ILE A 126 -1.18 -20.74 -6.99
CA ILE A 126 -2.17 -21.80 -6.94
C ILE A 126 -1.47 -23.14 -7.13
N ASN A 127 -1.54 -24.01 -6.12
CA ASN A 127 -0.91 -25.34 -6.14
C ASN A 127 -1.85 -26.47 -6.60
N GLN A 128 -3.04 -26.13 -7.11
CA GLN A 128 -4.07 -27.10 -7.53
C GLN A 128 -4.38 -26.95 -9.02
N PRO A 129 -4.69 -28.04 -9.74
CA PRO A 129 -5.14 -27.98 -11.11
C PRO A 129 -6.45 -27.19 -11.23
N LEU A 130 -6.66 -26.51 -12.37
CA LEU A 130 -7.86 -25.71 -12.64
C LEU A 130 -9.16 -26.47 -12.36
N GLU A 131 -9.26 -27.72 -12.80
CA GLU A 131 -10.44 -28.56 -12.63
C GLU A 131 -10.90 -28.74 -11.18
N GLN A 132 -9.94 -28.72 -10.24
CA GLN A 132 -10.25 -28.89 -8.81
C GLN A 132 -10.72 -27.61 -8.14
N ILE A 133 -10.30 -26.43 -8.65
CA ILE A 133 -10.60 -25.13 -8.03
C ILE A 133 -11.53 -24.26 -8.89
N LYS A 134 -11.93 -24.74 -10.07
CA LYS A 134 -12.84 -24.03 -10.96
C LYS A 134 -14.12 -23.54 -10.26
N PRO A 135 -14.80 -24.36 -9.41
CA PRO A 135 -15.98 -23.88 -8.68
C PRO A 135 -15.66 -22.73 -7.70
N GLN A 136 -14.49 -22.76 -7.04
CA GLN A 136 -14.08 -21.72 -6.11
C GLN A 136 -13.74 -20.42 -6.86
N ILE A 137 -13.06 -20.50 -8.01
CA ILE A 137 -12.79 -19.34 -8.86
C ILE A 137 -14.10 -18.75 -9.37
N GLN A 138 -15.02 -19.60 -9.84
CA GLN A 138 -16.33 -19.14 -10.31
C GLN A 138 -17.11 -18.42 -9.20
N GLN A 139 -17.12 -18.98 -7.99
CA GLN A 139 -17.76 -18.34 -6.84
C GLN A 139 -17.12 -17.00 -6.52
N TYR A 140 -15.78 -16.93 -6.51
CA TYR A 140 -15.04 -15.71 -6.26
C TYR A 140 -15.37 -14.62 -7.28
N LEU A 141 -15.30 -14.93 -8.57
CA LEU A 141 -15.61 -14.00 -9.66
C LEU A 141 -17.08 -13.56 -9.64
N THR A 142 -18.01 -14.48 -9.31
CA THR A 142 -19.41 -14.12 -9.11
C THR A 142 -19.62 -13.11 -7.99
N GLN A 143 -18.95 -13.31 -6.83
CA GLN A 143 -19.02 -12.37 -5.70
C GLN A 143 -18.38 -11.03 -6.05
N GLN A 144 -17.28 -11.04 -6.78
CA GLN A 144 -16.64 -9.82 -7.28
C GLN A 144 -17.58 -9.03 -8.19
N ALA A 145 -18.18 -9.67 -9.20
CA ALA A 145 -19.10 -9.02 -10.10
C ALA A 145 -20.39 -8.51 -9.40
N GLN A 146 -20.86 -9.23 -8.37
CA GLN A 146 -21.95 -8.73 -7.52
C GLN A 146 -21.55 -7.48 -6.75
N GLY A 147 -20.34 -7.48 -6.17
CA GLY A 147 -19.80 -6.31 -5.46
C GLY A 147 -19.60 -5.11 -6.39
N GLU A 148 -19.20 -5.33 -7.63
CA GLU A 148 -19.10 -4.26 -8.65
C GLU A 148 -20.46 -3.63 -8.94
N LYS A 149 -21.48 -4.43 -9.21
CA LYS A 149 -22.86 -3.92 -9.40
C LYS A 149 -23.37 -3.11 -8.20
N GLN A 150 -23.03 -3.52 -6.99
CA GLN A 150 -23.39 -2.78 -5.77
C GLN A 150 -22.66 -1.43 -5.71
N ARG A 151 -21.34 -1.41 -5.98
CA ARG A 151 -20.56 -0.16 -6.04
C ARG A 151 -21.10 0.78 -7.11
N ASP A 152 -21.38 0.27 -8.30
CA ASP A 152 -21.91 1.05 -9.41
C ASP A 152 -23.24 1.71 -9.05
N LEU A 153 -24.14 0.97 -8.39
CA LEU A 153 -25.41 1.54 -7.90
C LEU A 153 -25.17 2.64 -6.87
N ILE A 154 -24.26 2.44 -5.92
CA ILE A 154 -23.93 3.46 -4.92
C ILE A 154 -23.38 4.72 -5.60
N GLU A 155 -22.48 4.58 -6.54
CA GLU A 155 -21.86 5.70 -7.26
C GLU A 155 -22.89 6.41 -8.17
N GLU A 156 -23.80 5.67 -8.81
CA GLU A 156 -24.95 6.24 -9.55
C GLU A 156 -25.80 7.15 -8.63
N VAL A 157 -26.15 6.62 -7.47
CA VAL A 157 -26.99 7.33 -6.50
C VAL A 157 -26.30 8.58 -5.95
N LYS A 158 -25.01 8.45 -5.59
CA LYS A 158 -24.20 9.57 -5.13
C LYS A 158 -24.11 10.68 -6.17
N LYS A 159 -23.84 10.31 -7.41
CA LYS A 159 -23.74 11.24 -8.53
C LYS A 159 -25.07 11.95 -8.81
N ALA A 160 -26.17 11.21 -8.85
CA ALA A 160 -27.51 11.75 -9.10
C ALA A 160 -27.99 12.66 -7.95
N GLY A 161 -27.64 12.32 -6.69
CA GLY A 161 -28.04 13.04 -5.48
C GLY A 161 -27.15 14.23 -5.11
N GLY A 162 -26.06 14.50 -5.84
CA GLY A 162 -25.11 15.56 -5.48
C GLY A 162 -24.44 15.30 -4.14
N PHE A 163 -24.05 14.05 -3.90
CA PHE A 163 -23.49 13.58 -2.63
C PHE A 163 -22.28 14.41 -2.17
N LYS A 164 -22.26 14.73 -0.88
CA LYS A 164 -21.11 15.37 -0.22
C LYS A 164 -20.89 14.71 1.13
N LEU A 165 -19.67 14.30 1.40
CA LEU A 165 -19.28 13.86 2.74
C LEU A 165 -19.27 15.05 3.71
N GLY A 166 -19.81 14.84 4.92
CA GLY A 166 -19.81 15.83 6.01
C GLY A 166 -18.52 15.83 6.85
N PHE A 167 -17.46 15.17 6.41
CA PHE A 167 -16.17 15.09 7.07
C PHE A 167 -15.05 14.95 6.05
N ALA A 168 -13.88 15.47 6.39
CA ALA A 168 -12.70 15.44 5.53
C ALA A 168 -11.99 14.08 5.61
N GLU A 169 -11.26 13.76 4.55
CA GLU A 169 -10.30 12.69 4.54
C GLU A 169 -9.08 13.10 5.38
N PRO A 170 -8.53 12.20 6.21
CA PRO A 170 -7.31 12.48 6.96
C PRO A 170 -6.12 12.76 6.03
N THR A 171 -5.34 13.76 6.38
CA THR A 171 -4.14 14.11 5.61
C THR A 171 -2.95 13.32 6.12
N ALA A 172 -2.23 12.65 5.22
CA ALA A 172 -1.02 11.92 5.58
C ALA A 172 0.07 12.88 6.13
N PRO A 173 0.73 12.54 7.22
CA PRO A 173 1.80 13.35 7.73
C PRO A 173 3.00 13.34 6.78
N VAL A 174 3.63 14.49 6.60
CA VAL A 174 4.90 14.62 5.90
C VAL A 174 6.03 14.57 6.93
N VAL A 175 6.86 13.53 6.84
CA VAL A 175 7.98 13.32 7.77
C VAL A 175 9.31 13.43 7.02
N GLY A 176 10.32 14.03 7.64
CA GLY A 176 11.66 14.04 7.05
C GLY A 176 12.24 12.63 7.00
N VAL A 177 12.67 12.16 5.83
CA VAL A 177 13.37 10.89 5.64
C VAL A 177 14.85 11.15 5.48
N ASN A 178 15.67 10.56 6.37
CA ASN A 178 17.14 10.72 6.33
C ASN A 178 17.72 9.72 5.30
N SER A 179 17.70 10.09 4.03
CA SER A 179 18.14 9.24 2.91
C SER A 179 19.53 9.56 2.39
N ASP A 180 20.28 10.45 3.04
CA ASP A 180 21.62 10.85 2.61
C ASP A 180 22.64 9.71 2.72
N GLY A 181 23.39 9.54 1.63
CA GLY A 181 24.43 8.51 1.52
C GLY A 181 23.90 7.12 1.18
N PHE A 182 22.62 7.00 0.80
CA PHE A 182 22.05 5.77 0.24
C PHE A 182 22.01 5.84 -1.30
N PRO A 183 22.08 4.68 -1.97
CA PRO A 183 22.06 4.63 -3.43
C PRO A 183 20.76 5.20 -4.01
N PHE A 184 20.89 5.96 -5.08
CA PHE A 184 19.73 6.55 -5.75
C PHE A 184 19.87 6.52 -7.28
N LYS A 185 18.74 6.69 -7.97
CA LYS A 185 18.63 6.97 -9.42
C LYS A 185 17.96 8.31 -9.63
N GLY A 186 18.25 8.94 -10.77
CA GLY A 186 17.72 10.26 -11.15
C GLY A 186 18.57 11.43 -10.65
N PRO A 187 18.11 12.66 -10.85
CA PRO A 187 18.83 13.86 -10.43
C PRO A 187 18.90 13.98 -8.92
N GLU A 188 20.03 14.41 -8.39
CA GLU A 188 20.22 14.60 -6.94
C GLU A 188 19.30 15.70 -6.38
N ASP A 189 19.05 16.72 -7.18
CA ASP A 189 18.19 17.87 -6.88
C ASP A 189 16.78 17.77 -7.46
N ALA A 190 16.32 16.53 -7.72
CA ALA A 190 14.96 16.27 -8.23
C ALA A 190 13.90 16.85 -7.30
N LYS A 191 12.84 17.44 -7.91
CA LYS A 191 11.69 18.01 -7.17
C LYS A 191 10.90 16.94 -6.39
N VAL A 192 10.97 15.70 -6.84
CA VAL A 192 10.29 14.56 -6.23
C VAL A 192 11.31 13.54 -5.78
N THR A 193 11.26 13.17 -4.50
CA THR A 193 12.06 12.10 -3.93
C THR A 193 11.15 10.96 -3.51
N LEU A 194 11.40 9.78 -4.04
CA LEU A 194 10.75 8.54 -3.63
C LEU A 194 11.78 7.68 -2.90
N VAL A 195 11.51 7.36 -1.64
CA VAL A 195 12.36 6.47 -0.84
C VAL A 195 11.67 5.14 -0.68
N GLU A 196 12.36 4.05 -1.03
CA GLU A 196 11.90 2.68 -0.83
C GLU A 196 12.68 2.03 0.30
N PHE A 197 11.96 1.46 1.28
CA PHE A 197 12.50 0.50 2.24
C PHE A 197 12.14 -0.92 1.81
N ALA A 198 13.14 -1.77 1.57
CA ALA A 198 12.92 -3.08 0.97
C ALA A 198 13.75 -4.21 1.59
N ASP A 199 13.26 -5.44 1.44
CA ASP A 199 13.92 -6.69 1.86
C ASP A 199 14.07 -7.60 0.64
N TYR A 200 15.27 -8.11 0.39
CA TYR A 200 15.57 -8.97 -0.77
C TYR A 200 14.82 -10.30 -0.79
N GLN A 201 14.28 -10.76 0.34
CA GLN A 201 13.45 -11.98 0.40
C GLN A 201 11.94 -11.70 0.41
N CYS A 202 11.52 -10.43 0.40
CA CYS A 202 10.12 -10.05 0.33
C CYS A 202 9.58 -10.17 -1.10
N PRO A 203 8.58 -11.03 -1.39
CA PRO A 203 8.03 -11.19 -2.74
C PRO A 203 7.44 -9.89 -3.31
N HIS A 204 6.80 -9.08 -2.45
CA HIS A 204 6.22 -7.80 -2.84
C HIS A 204 7.30 -6.78 -3.22
N CYS A 205 8.48 -6.82 -2.57
CA CYS A 205 9.61 -5.95 -2.93
C CYS A 205 10.16 -6.28 -4.32
N LYS A 206 10.17 -7.56 -4.72
CA LYS A 206 10.54 -7.93 -6.09
C LYS A 206 9.61 -7.29 -7.11
N THR A 207 8.30 -7.41 -6.91
CA THR A 207 7.30 -6.79 -7.79
C THR A 207 7.45 -5.27 -7.79
N ALA A 208 7.63 -4.66 -6.61
CA ALA A 208 7.87 -3.22 -6.49
C ALA A 208 9.11 -2.78 -7.25
N SER A 209 10.24 -3.50 -7.12
CA SER A 209 11.49 -3.20 -7.84
C SER A 209 11.31 -3.14 -9.36
N GLU A 210 10.52 -4.06 -9.95
CA GLU A 210 10.20 -4.06 -11.37
C GLU A 210 9.37 -2.83 -11.79
N ILE A 211 8.37 -2.46 -10.98
CA ILE A 211 7.52 -1.28 -11.21
C ILE A 211 8.32 0.01 -11.03
N LEU A 212 9.08 0.12 -9.93
CA LEU A 212 9.91 1.28 -9.62
C LEU A 212 10.99 1.51 -10.68
N GLY A 213 11.51 0.43 -11.28
CA GLY A 213 12.42 0.52 -12.43
C GLY A 213 11.78 1.24 -13.62
N LYS A 214 10.54 0.88 -13.99
CA LYS A 214 9.77 1.53 -15.07
C LYS A 214 9.45 2.99 -14.72
N VAL A 215 8.97 3.24 -13.49
CA VAL A 215 8.61 4.57 -13.00
C VAL A 215 9.83 5.49 -12.97
N SER A 216 10.97 5.01 -12.50
CA SER A 216 12.20 5.80 -12.47
C SER A 216 12.69 6.19 -13.87
N GLU A 217 12.48 5.35 -14.88
CA GLU A 217 12.79 5.71 -16.27
C GLU A 217 11.77 6.70 -16.85
N GLN A 218 10.48 6.53 -16.53
CA GLN A 218 9.42 7.46 -16.97
C GLN A 218 9.64 8.88 -16.43
N PHE A 219 10.12 9.02 -15.19
CA PHE A 219 10.30 10.29 -14.50
C PHE A 219 11.78 10.63 -14.28
N LYS A 220 12.71 10.10 -15.10
CA LYS A 220 14.16 10.18 -14.91
C LYS A 220 14.74 11.59 -14.71
N ASP A 221 14.07 12.61 -15.25
CA ASP A 221 14.52 14.00 -15.17
C ASP A 221 13.91 14.76 -13.97
N SER A 222 13.00 14.14 -13.22
CA SER A 222 12.22 14.81 -12.16
C SER A 222 12.07 14.00 -10.87
N LEU A 223 12.45 12.74 -10.88
CA LEU A 223 12.35 11.82 -9.74
C LEU A 223 13.72 11.35 -9.28
N LYS A 224 14.00 11.51 -7.97
CA LYS A 224 15.07 10.84 -7.26
C LYS A 224 14.51 9.60 -6.56
N LEU A 225 14.88 8.40 -7.03
CA LEU A 225 14.52 7.15 -6.38
C LEU A 225 15.68 6.70 -5.49
N VAL A 226 15.46 6.65 -4.17
CA VAL A 226 16.43 6.20 -3.18
C VAL A 226 16.04 4.82 -2.67
N PHE A 227 17.00 3.92 -2.56
CA PHE A 227 16.80 2.58 -2.00
C PHE A 227 17.45 2.47 -0.62
N MET A 228 16.70 1.94 0.35
CA MET A 228 17.16 1.73 1.72
C MET A 228 16.87 0.28 2.14
N ASP A 229 17.93 -0.44 2.48
CA ASP A 229 17.81 -1.83 2.93
C ASP A 229 17.08 -1.93 4.27
N PHE A 230 16.00 -2.71 4.29
CA PHE A 230 15.23 -2.96 5.51
C PHE A 230 15.00 -4.47 5.70
N PRO A 231 16.06 -5.25 5.98
CA PRO A 231 15.96 -6.70 6.15
C PRO A 231 15.16 -7.04 7.40
N ILE A 232 13.91 -7.50 7.20
CA ILE A 232 12.99 -7.97 8.24
C ILE A 232 12.93 -9.49 8.35
N ASN A 233 13.42 -10.20 7.33
CA ASN A 233 13.43 -11.65 7.32
C ASN A 233 14.45 -12.21 8.34
N ARG A 234 13.98 -13.15 9.18
CA ARG A 234 14.79 -13.72 10.27
C ARG A 234 15.86 -14.73 9.80
N SER A 235 15.87 -15.09 8.52
CA SER A 235 16.89 -16.02 7.97
C SER A 235 18.31 -15.45 8.00
N GLY A 236 18.45 -14.12 8.06
CA GLY A 236 19.71 -13.42 7.92
C GLY A 236 20.21 -13.26 6.46
N ILE A 237 19.59 -13.96 5.49
CA ILE A 237 19.99 -13.92 4.09
C ILE A 237 19.79 -12.51 3.53
N SER A 238 18.63 -11.87 3.74
CA SER A 238 18.38 -10.51 3.25
C SER A 238 19.43 -9.52 3.75
N ARG A 239 19.85 -9.62 5.01
CA ARG A 239 20.93 -8.79 5.57
C ARG A 239 22.26 -9.05 4.85
N THR A 240 22.62 -10.30 4.65
CA THR A 240 23.85 -10.68 3.94
C THR A 240 23.88 -10.12 2.52
N ILE A 241 22.76 -10.20 1.80
CA ILE A 241 22.63 -9.65 0.45
C ILE A 241 22.71 -8.11 0.47
N ALA A 242 22.03 -7.45 1.44
CA ALA A 242 22.08 -6.00 1.63
C ALA A 242 23.52 -5.50 1.88
N GLU A 243 24.27 -6.20 2.74
CA GLU A 243 25.68 -5.89 2.99
C GLU A 243 26.52 -6.04 1.71
N GLY A 244 26.22 -7.01 0.85
CA GLY A 244 26.83 -7.15 -0.46
C GLY A 244 26.47 -6.01 -1.42
N ALA A 245 25.21 -5.57 -1.40
CA ALA A 245 24.76 -4.43 -2.21
C ALA A 245 25.50 -3.13 -1.86
N VAL A 246 25.76 -2.88 -0.56
CA VAL A 246 26.58 -1.76 -0.10
C VAL A 246 27.99 -1.84 -0.68
N CYS A 247 28.58 -3.05 -0.74
CA CYS A 247 29.92 -3.23 -1.30
C CYS A 247 29.94 -3.11 -2.84
N ALA A 248 28.85 -3.49 -3.50
CA ALA A 248 28.69 -3.24 -4.93
C ALA A 248 28.53 -1.73 -5.23
N ASP A 249 27.88 -0.99 -4.33
CA ASP A 249 27.73 0.47 -4.42
C ASP A 249 29.10 1.19 -4.40
N GLN A 250 30.04 0.73 -3.59
CA GLN A 250 31.40 1.27 -3.54
C GLN A 250 32.15 1.15 -4.88
N GLN A 251 31.65 0.28 -5.78
CA GLN A 251 32.16 0.09 -7.14
C GLN A 251 31.21 0.67 -8.20
N GLY A 252 30.19 1.46 -7.80
CA GLY A 252 29.21 2.07 -8.70
C GLY A 252 28.25 1.06 -9.35
N ARG A 253 28.09 -0.13 -8.76
CA ARG A 253 27.32 -1.24 -9.32
C ARG A 253 26.14 -1.65 -8.44
N PHE A 254 25.66 -0.74 -7.58
CA PHE A 254 24.53 -1.03 -6.69
C PHE A 254 23.31 -1.55 -7.46
N TRP A 255 22.88 -0.84 -8.47
CA TRP A 255 21.62 -1.14 -9.16
C TRP A 255 21.66 -2.44 -9.97
N ASP A 256 22.83 -2.78 -10.51
CA ASP A 256 23.02 -4.08 -11.18
C ASP A 256 22.93 -5.23 -10.18
N TYR A 257 23.57 -5.05 -9.01
CA TYR A 257 23.53 -6.01 -7.92
C TYR A 257 22.11 -6.17 -7.36
N ASN A 258 21.42 -5.06 -7.12
CA ASN A 258 20.05 -5.02 -6.63
C ASN A 258 19.08 -5.74 -7.59
N ALA A 259 19.10 -5.40 -8.87
CA ALA A 259 18.26 -6.04 -9.88
C ALA A 259 18.50 -7.56 -9.96
N LYS A 260 19.78 -7.97 -9.94
CA LYS A 260 20.14 -9.38 -10.00
C LYS A 260 19.74 -10.14 -8.74
N ALA A 261 19.90 -9.54 -7.57
CA ALA A 261 19.45 -10.12 -6.30
C ALA A 261 17.94 -10.36 -6.28
N PHE A 262 17.11 -9.39 -6.72
CA PHE A 262 15.67 -9.59 -6.85
C PHE A 262 15.30 -10.62 -7.93
N ALA A 263 16.01 -10.66 -9.05
CA ALA A 263 15.80 -11.69 -10.07
C ALA A 263 16.01 -13.11 -9.50
N MET A 264 17.03 -13.29 -8.66
CA MET A 264 17.38 -14.57 -8.02
C MET A 264 16.67 -14.82 -6.69
N GLN A 265 15.73 -13.98 -6.27
CA GLN A 265 15.13 -13.95 -4.93
C GLN A 265 14.77 -15.32 -4.35
N ARG A 266 14.15 -16.20 -5.14
CA ARG A 266 13.71 -17.55 -4.69
C ARG A 266 14.88 -18.49 -4.37
N ASN A 267 16.06 -18.19 -4.89
CA ASN A 267 17.26 -19.03 -4.79
C ASN A 267 18.38 -18.38 -3.95
N LEU A 268 18.09 -17.22 -3.32
CA LEU A 268 19.05 -16.51 -2.50
C LEU A 268 19.48 -17.36 -1.29
N LYS A 269 20.78 -17.40 -1.07
CA LYS A 269 21.47 -18.02 0.07
C LYS A 269 22.54 -17.04 0.56
N ALA A 270 23.16 -17.33 1.69
CA ALA A 270 24.26 -16.51 2.19
C ALA A 270 25.41 -16.40 1.18
N GLU A 271 25.73 -17.50 0.50
CA GLU A 271 26.80 -17.56 -0.52
C GLU A 271 26.45 -16.78 -1.79
N SER A 272 25.18 -16.41 -1.98
CA SER A 272 24.76 -15.59 -3.14
C SER A 272 25.36 -14.19 -3.11
N ARG A 273 25.80 -13.68 -1.97
CA ARG A 273 26.45 -12.37 -1.85
C ARG A 273 27.68 -12.26 -2.75
N GLU A 274 28.60 -13.20 -2.62
CA GLU A 274 29.82 -13.22 -3.42
C GLU A 274 29.55 -13.70 -4.86
N ALA A 275 28.63 -14.64 -5.04
CA ALA A 275 28.26 -15.14 -6.36
C ALA A 275 27.69 -14.02 -7.25
N LEU A 276 26.82 -13.17 -6.70
CA LEU A 276 26.28 -11.99 -7.40
C LEU A 276 27.39 -11.01 -7.81
N ALA A 277 28.35 -10.75 -6.91
CA ALA A 277 29.48 -9.88 -7.20
C ALA A 277 30.38 -10.44 -8.32
N GLN A 278 30.65 -11.76 -8.30
CA GLN A 278 31.40 -12.43 -9.36
C GLN A 278 30.72 -12.39 -10.71
N GLU A 279 29.39 -12.65 -10.73
CA GLU A 279 28.63 -12.62 -11.97
C GLU A 279 28.51 -11.20 -12.56
N LEU A 280 28.68 -10.16 -11.74
CA LEU A 280 28.74 -8.76 -12.17
C LEU A 280 30.14 -8.29 -12.49
N GLU A 281 31.15 -9.22 -12.45
CA GLU A 281 32.53 -8.92 -12.73
C GLU A 281 33.11 -7.79 -11.86
N LEU A 282 32.70 -7.75 -10.58
CA LEU A 282 33.25 -6.78 -9.63
C LEU A 282 34.68 -7.13 -9.26
N ASP A 283 35.46 -6.13 -8.84
CA ASP A 283 36.74 -6.37 -8.18
C ASP A 283 36.51 -7.16 -6.88
N MET A 284 36.78 -8.44 -6.90
CA MET A 284 36.51 -9.36 -5.80
C MET A 284 37.41 -9.14 -4.60
N ASP A 285 38.61 -8.60 -4.78
CA ASP A 285 39.50 -8.29 -3.66
C ASP A 285 38.98 -7.05 -2.91
N ALA A 286 38.60 -6.00 -3.65
CA ALA A 286 37.95 -4.83 -3.08
C ALA A 286 36.58 -5.18 -2.44
N PHE A 287 35.79 -6.06 -3.08
CA PHE A 287 34.50 -6.50 -2.56
C PHE A 287 34.64 -7.24 -1.22
N LYS A 288 35.57 -8.18 -1.11
CA LYS A 288 35.83 -8.92 0.13
C LYS A 288 36.33 -8.00 1.22
N GLN A 289 37.28 -7.11 0.89
CA GLN A 289 37.76 -6.11 1.85
C GLN A 289 36.63 -5.25 2.39
N CYS A 290 35.69 -4.83 1.55
CA CYS A 290 34.51 -4.10 1.97
C CYS A 290 33.62 -4.95 2.91
N VAL A 291 33.32 -6.19 2.51
CA VAL A 291 32.47 -7.11 3.30
C VAL A 291 33.05 -7.38 4.69
N ASP A 292 34.38 -7.49 4.81
CA ASP A 292 35.06 -7.72 6.06
C ASP A 292 35.14 -6.47 6.95
N SER A 293 34.87 -5.30 6.39
CA SER A 293 34.84 -4.03 7.12
C SER A 293 33.52 -3.84 7.89
N ASP A 294 33.48 -2.78 8.70
CA ASP A 294 32.26 -2.39 9.43
C ASP A 294 31.26 -1.60 8.56
N LEU A 295 31.69 -1.07 7.41
CA LEU A 295 30.90 -0.18 6.57
C LEU A 295 29.55 -0.78 6.15
N PRO A 296 29.46 -1.99 5.55
CA PRO A 296 28.17 -2.52 5.08
C PRO A 296 27.22 -2.79 6.24
N LYS A 297 27.71 -3.28 7.38
CA LYS A 297 26.89 -3.52 8.57
C LYS A 297 26.31 -2.22 9.15
N GLN A 298 27.14 -1.17 9.21
CA GLN A 298 26.69 0.16 9.71
C GLN A 298 25.70 0.82 8.75
N THR A 299 25.91 0.69 7.42
CA THR A 299 24.99 1.25 6.41
C THR A 299 23.61 0.58 6.47
N VAL A 300 23.56 -0.75 6.52
CA VAL A 300 22.30 -1.48 6.66
C VAL A 300 21.64 -1.16 8.01
N ALA A 301 22.41 -1.07 9.09
CA ALA A 301 21.86 -0.69 10.40
C ALA A 301 21.31 0.75 10.41
N LYS A 302 21.96 1.70 9.72
CA LYS A 302 21.48 3.07 9.54
C LYS A 302 20.13 3.09 8.82
N ALA A 303 20.00 2.34 7.73
CA ALA A 303 18.74 2.23 6.99
C ALA A 303 17.62 1.62 7.85
N GLN A 304 17.93 0.54 8.59
CA GLN A 304 16.96 -0.07 9.50
C GLN A 304 16.53 0.87 10.65
N ALA A 305 17.47 1.59 11.23
CA ALA A 305 17.17 2.56 12.29
C ALA A 305 16.25 3.68 11.77
N GLU A 306 16.50 4.15 10.55
CA GLU A 306 15.65 5.16 9.92
C GLU A 306 14.24 4.62 9.63
N GLY A 307 14.11 3.42 9.04
CA GLY A 307 12.82 2.79 8.84
C GLY A 307 12.04 2.60 10.15
N GLN A 308 12.72 2.17 11.22
CA GLN A 308 12.12 2.06 12.57
C GLN A 308 11.67 3.41 13.10
N ARG A 309 12.48 4.47 12.94
CA ARG A 309 12.12 5.84 13.33
C ARG A 309 10.85 6.32 12.63
N LEU A 310 10.67 5.92 11.36
CA LEU A 310 9.53 6.27 10.53
C LEU A 310 8.31 5.34 10.74
N GLY A 311 8.42 4.32 11.58
CA GLY A 311 7.34 3.37 11.82
C GLY A 311 7.14 2.37 10.67
N VAL A 312 8.21 2.04 9.92
CA VAL A 312 8.17 0.96 8.93
C VAL A 312 8.11 -0.38 9.64
N ASP A 313 7.05 -1.13 9.41
CA ASP A 313 6.76 -2.45 10.00
C ASP A 313 6.65 -3.57 8.95
N ALA A 314 6.53 -3.20 7.69
CA ALA A 314 6.43 -4.11 6.54
C ALA A 314 7.20 -3.56 5.34
N THR A 315 7.51 -4.45 4.37
CA THR A 315 8.18 -4.08 3.11
C THR A 315 7.37 -4.55 1.90
N PRO A 316 7.39 -3.82 0.77
CA PRO A 316 8.05 -2.53 0.60
C PRO A 316 7.31 -1.42 1.36
N ALA A 317 8.05 -0.42 1.88
CA ALA A 317 7.46 0.82 2.35
C ALA A 317 8.00 1.99 1.51
N LEU A 318 7.09 2.81 1.00
CA LEU A 318 7.39 3.89 0.07
C LEU A 318 7.07 5.23 0.71
N PHE A 319 7.98 6.20 0.55
CA PHE A 319 7.79 7.57 1.01
C PHE A 319 8.01 8.53 -0.16
N LEU A 320 6.98 9.27 -0.55
CA LEU A 320 7.02 10.29 -1.61
C LEU A 320 7.11 11.66 -0.97
N ASN A 321 8.24 12.36 -1.14
CA ASN A 321 8.53 13.64 -0.47
C ASN A 321 8.21 13.62 1.05
N GLY A 322 8.51 12.49 1.70
CA GLY A 322 8.28 12.29 3.15
C GLY A 322 6.88 11.83 3.52
N MET A 323 5.94 11.73 2.59
CA MET A 323 4.61 11.15 2.82
C MET A 323 4.66 9.65 2.58
N LYS A 324 4.30 8.83 3.58
CA LYS A 324 4.17 7.38 3.41
C LYS A 324 3.02 7.07 2.46
N LEU A 325 3.29 6.31 1.42
CA LEU A 325 2.28 5.89 0.45
C LEU A 325 1.57 4.62 0.91
N ASP A 326 0.25 4.61 0.79
CA ASP A 326 -0.60 3.44 0.93
C ASP A 326 -1.34 3.23 -0.40
N LEU A 327 -0.68 2.52 -1.33
CA LEU A 327 -1.17 2.32 -2.69
C LEU A 327 -1.73 0.91 -2.85
N HIS A 328 -2.96 0.81 -3.37
CA HIS A 328 -3.60 -0.47 -3.63
C HIS A 328 -3.06 -1.14 -4.89
N ASN A 329 -2.74 -0.34 -5.90
CA ASN A 329 -2.13 -0.76 -7.16
C ASN A 329 -0.93 0.12 -7.48
N LEU A 330 0.26 -0.34 -7.07
CA LEU A 330 1.49 0.43 -7.22
C LEU A 330 1.76 0.85 -8.69
N GLU A 331 1.48 -0.02 -9.66
CA GLU A 331 1.76 0.26 -11.08
C GLU A 331 0.87 1.37 -11.65
N GLN A 332 -0.37 1.46 -11.17
CA GLN A 332 -1.34 2.47 -11.64
C GLN A 332 -1.30 3.75 -10.81
N ASP A 333 -1.18 3.62 -9.49
CA ASP A 333 -1.37 4.74 -8.56
C ASP A 333 -0.12 5.59 -8.38
N LEU A 334 1.08 4.98 -8.42
CA LEU A 334 2.33 5.68 -8.18
C LEU A 334 2.64 6.77 -9.24
N PRO A 335 2.48 6.52 -10.55
CA PRO A 335 2.68 7.57 -11.54
C PRO A 335 1.77 8.78 -11.31
N ALA A 336 0.50 8.55 -10.98
CA ALA A 336 -0.47 9.62 -10.70
C ALA A 336 -0.08 10.43 -9.44
N ALA A 337 0.39 9.77 -8.39
CA ALA A 337 0.87 10.45 -7.19
C ALA A 337 2.10 11.33 -7.48
N ILE A 338 3.05 10.83 -8.27
CA ILE A 338 4.23 11.61 -8.68
C ILE A 338 3.82 12.83 -9.52
N GLU A 339 2.92 12.66 -10.49
CA GLU A 339 2.41 13.75 -11.32
C GLU A 339 1.72 14.83 -10.49
N GLN A 340 0.97 14.43 -9.47
CA GLN A 340 0.33 15.37 -8.56
C GLN A 340 1.35 16.21 -7.80
N VAL A 341 2.36 15.58 -7.21
CA VAL A 341 3.43 16.28 -6.49
C VAL A 341 4.20 17.23 -7.42
N LEU A 342 4.45 16.83 -8.67
CA LEU A 342 5.09 17.68 -9.67
C LEU A 342 4.25 18.91 -10.03
N LYS A 343 2.92 18.75 -10.16
CA LYS A 343 1.99 19.87 -10.40
C LYS A 343 1.99 20.87 -9.25
N GLU A 344 1.92 20.37 -8.02
CA GLU A 344 1.96 21.18 -6.81
C GLU A 344 3.27 21.95 -6.68
N ALA A 345 4.41 21.30 -6.96
CA ALA A 345 5.73 21.94 -6.99
C ALA A 345 5.89 22.95 -8.14
N GLY A 346 5.21 22.76 -9.25
CA GLY A 346 5.19 23.70 -10.38
C GLY A 346 4.25 24.89 -10.18
N ALA A 347 3.24 24.76 -9.34
CA ALA A 347 2.30 25.85 -9.03
C ALA A 347 2.85 26.83 -7.96
N GLN A 348 3.92 26.46 -7.25
CA GLN A 348 4.56 27.26 -6.20
C GLN A 348 5.80 28.04 -6.69
N GLY A 349 6.20 27.89 -7.93
CA GLY A 349 7.33 28.59 -8.60
C GLY A 349 6.85 29.52 -9.68
#